data_4cd43bcca16d9a785eb94ffa508fbb29
#
_entry.id   4cd43bcca16d9a785eb94ffa508fbb29
#
_cell.length_a   1.000
_cell.length_b   1.000
_cell.length_c   1.000
_cell.angle_alpha   90.00
_cell.angle_beta   90.00
_cell.angle_gamma   90.00
#
_symmetry.space_group_name_H-M   'P 1'
#
loop_
_entity.id
_entity.type
_entity.pdbx_description
1 polymer ?
#
loop_
_entity_poly.entity_id
_entity_poly.type
_entity_poly.pdbx_seq_one_letter_code
_entity_poly.pdbx_strand_id
1 'polypeptide(L)'
;MEMYDESILQGRAGSVMRAISILDTALWDLNARSVGLPLHHYLGSVVEDRVPAYASGGYYLEGKTPAKLGKEMESYVKQGFKAVKMKVGRLSPREEEERVRAARIAVGDDVLLTLDANNAWRDLPTALEYIRRFEDYNPYWIEEPFSPDAIDLHAALAQRTTINVATGEMEAGRWRFRELIEAGGAAILQSDAAVCGGITEWRRISAYADCKGVTVCPHWMHDLHAPLVAATPNARFVEFFLDDQVLNFRNLINKQLAFKNGDLILHKTPGLGFEFDEKAVQKYAGKSAWSKITK
;
A
#
# COMPACT_ATOMS: atom_id res chain seq x y z
N MET A 1 -10.05 -20.55 -5.56
CA MET A 1 -9.14 -21.72 -5.41
C MET A 1 -8.83 -22.34 -6.76
N GLU A 2 -9.81 -22.60 -7.60
CA GLU A 2 -9.66 -23.26 -8.90
C GLU A 2 -8.56 -22.65 -9.79
N MET A 3 -8.59 -21.32 -10.02
CA MET A 3 -7.52 -20.63 -10.78
C MET A 3 -6.12 -20.86 -10.16
N TYR A 4 -6.01 -20.86 -8.84
CA TYR A 4 -4.74 -21.12 -8.16
C TYR A 4 -4.30 -22.57 -8.34
N ASP A 5 -5.21 -23.53 -8.14
CA ASP A 5 -4.91 -24.96 -8.23
C ASP A 5 -4.45 -25.34 -9.63
N GLU A 6 -5.10 -24.80 -10.67
CA GLU A 6 -4.75 -25.01 -12.09
C GLU A 6 -3.41 -24.34 -12.48
N SER A 7 -2.98 -23.32 -11.75
CA SER A 7 -1.76 -22.55 -12.07
C SER A 7 -0.53 -22.90 -11.22
N ILE A 8 -0.65 -23.83 -10.28
CA ILE A 8 0.43 -24.16 -9.33
C ILE A 8 1.76 -24.47 -10.02
N LEU A 9 1.71 -25.21 -11.11
CA LEU A 9 2.91 -25.59 -11.87
C LEU A 9 3.58 -24.41 -12.56
N GLN A 10 2.80 -23.42 -12.98
CA GLN A 10 3.28 -22.20 -13.65
C GLN A 10 3.83 -21.17 -12.67
N GLY A 11 3.32 -21.17 -11.43
CA GLY A 11 3.79 -20.27 -10.40
C GLY A 11 2.78 -20.04 -9.28
N ARG A 12 3.30 -19.71 -8.10
CA ARG A 12 2.52 -19.42 -6.89
C ARG A 12 2.73 -18.00 -6.37
N ALA A 13 3.46 -17.19 -7.12
CA ALA A 13 3.78 -15.78 -6.83
C ALA A 13 3.99 -15.02 -8.14
N GLY A 14 4.31 -13.73 -8.05
CA GLY A 14 4.67 -12.90 -9.19
C GLY A 14 3.56 -12.79 -10.23
N SER A 15 3.90 -12.96 -11.51
CA SER A 15 2.98 -12.70 -12.63
C SER A 15 1.72 -13.57 -12.62
N VAL A 16 1.81 -14.81 -12.17
CA VAL A 16 0.65 -15.73 -12.09
C VAL A 16 -0.35 -15.21 -11.07
N MET A 17 0.10 -14.86 -9.87
CA MET A 17 -0.79 -14.35 -8.82
C MET A 17 -1.35 -12.97 -9.18
N ARG A 18 -0.60 -12.13 -9.88
CA ARG A 18 -1.11 -10.84 -10.41
C ARG A 18 -2.22 -11.07 -11.45
N ALA A 19 -2.07 -12.06 -12.33
CA ALA A 19 -3.12 -12.42 -13.30
C ALA A 19 -4.39 -12.92 -12.59
N ILE A 20 -4.24 -13.80 -11.58
CA ILE A 20 -5.36 -14.24 -10.74
C ILE A 20 -6.00 -13.04 -10.04
N SER A 21 -5.21 -12.11 -9.51
CA SER A 21 -5.69 -10.90 -8.83
C SER A 21 -6.60 -10.06 -9.73
N ILE A 22 -6.19 -9.86 -10.99
CA ILE A 22 -6.98 -9.09 -11.97
C ILE A 22 -8.32 -9.76 -12.25
N LEU A 23 -8.32 -11.08 -12.50
CA LEU A 23 -9.55 -11.83 -12.78
C LEU A 23 -10.48 -11.88 -11.57
N ASP A 24 -9.94 -12.13 -10.39
CA ASP A 24 -10.71 -12.15 -9.15
C ASP A 24 -11.36 -10.78 -8.85
N THR A 25 -10.60 -9.71 -9.02
CA THR A 25 -11.09 -8.33 -8.85
C THR A 25 -12.20 -8.00 -9.84
N ALA A 26 -12.04 -8.39 -11.11
CA ALA A 26 -13.07 -8.19 -12.14
C ALA A 26 -14.36 -8.97 -11.81
N LEU A 27 -14.26 -10.18 -11.28
CA LEU A 27 -15.41 -10.97 -10.83
C LEU A 27 -16.13 -10.33 -9.63
N TRP A 28 -15.39 -9.78 -8.68
CA TRP A 28 -15.98 -9.04 -7.56
C TRP A 28 -16.69 -7.77 -8.02
N ASP A 29 -16.09 -7.00 -8.94
CA ASP A 29 -16.69 -5.82 -9.55
C ASP A 29 -17.97 -6.18 -10.28
N LEU A 30 -17.93 -7.21 -11.13
CA LEU A 30 -19.09 -7.72 -11.88
C LEU A 30 -20.25 -8.11 -10.93
N ASN A 31 -19.96 -8.87 -9.88
CA ASN A 31 -20.96 -9.31 -8.92
C ASN A 31 -21.59 -8.12 -8.16
N ALA A 32 -20.80 -7.18 -7.71
CA ALA A 32 -21.31 -5.98 -7.04
C ALA A 32 -22.19 -5.14 -7.97
N ARG A 33 -21.78 -4.98 -9.25
CA ARG A 33 -22.57 -4.30 -10.29
C ARG A 33 -23.88 -5.01 -10.58
N SER A 34 -23.87 -6.36 -10.63
CA SER A 34 -25.07 -7.14 -10.96
C SER A 34 -26.20 -6.97 -9.95
N VAL A 35 -25.86 -6.65 -8.69
CA VAL A 35 -26.83 -6.38 -7.62
C VAL A 35 -27.01 -4.88 -7.33
N GLY A 36 -26.37 -4.01 -8.11
CA GLY A 36 -26.52 -2.56 -7.99
C GLY A 36 -25.84 -1.94 -6.76
N LEU A 37 -24.87 -2.61 -6.14
CA LEU A 37 -24.21 -2.13 -4.94
C LEU A 37 -22.77 -1.64 -5.21
N PRO A 38 -22.33 -0.54 -4.55
CA PRO A 38 -20.91 -0.21 -4.46
C PRO A 38 -20.13 -1.38 -3.83
N LEU A 39 -18.89 -1.60 -4.26
CA LEU A 39 -18.11 -2.77 -3.83
C LEU A 39 -17.95 -2.84 -2.29
N HIS A 40 -17.72 -1.74 -1.61
CA HIS A 40 -17.61 -1.75 -0.13
C HIS A 40 -18.90 -2.20 0.55
N HIS A 41 -20.08 -1.82 0.07
CA HIS A 41 -21.36 -2.31 0.61
C HIS A 41 -21.58 -3.78 0.25
N TYR A 42 -21.22 -4.20 -0.96
CA TYR A 42 -21.29 -5.61 -1.35
C TYR A 42 -20.38 -6.50 -0.50
N LEU A 43 -19.26 -5.97 -0.03
CA LEU A 43 -18.34 -6.63 0.90
C LEU A 43 -18.80 -6.60 2.36
N GLY A 44 -19.88 -5.89 2.68
CA GLY A 44 -20.47 -5.82 4.01
C GLY A 44 -19.95 -4.67 4.87
N SER A 45 -19.42 -3.60 4.26
CA SER A 45 -18.98 -2.42 4.98
C SER A 45 -20.14 -1.71 5.68
N VAL A 46 -19.87 -1.22 6.89
CA VAL A 46 -20.73 -0.27 7.61
C VAL A 46 -20.28 1.17 7.43
N VAL A 47 -19.13 1.40 6.80
CA VAL A 47 -18.63 2.73 6.46
C VAL A 47 -19.26 3.16 5.14
N GLU A 48 -19.91 4.32 5.13
CA GLU A 48 -20.74 4.73 4.00
C GLU A 48 -20.04 5.67 3.02
N ASP A 49 -19.13 6.53 3.49
CA ASP A 49 -18.72 7.67 2.70
C ASP A 49 -17.22 7.91 2.58
N ARG A 50 -16.38 7.42 3.51
CA ARG A 50 -14.95 7.73 3.50
C ARG A 50 -14.08 6.75 4.25
N VAL A 51 -12.78 6.73 3.91
CA VAL A 51 -11.74 5.98 4.60
C VAL A 51 -10.50 6.87 4.82
N PRO A 52 -9.80 6.73 5.97
CA PRO A 52 -8.56 7.46 6.20
C PRO A 52 -7.48 7.07 5.18
N ALA A 53 -6.69 8.07 4.75
CA ALA A 53 -5.55 7.85 3.87
C ALA A 53 -4.27 8.44 4.47
N TYR A 54 -3.12 7.89 4.06
CA TYR A 54 -1.84 8.54 4.25
C TYR A 54 -1.29 9.06 2.93
N ALA A 55 -0.66 10.25 2.97
CA ALA A 55 -0.03 10.81 1.78
C ALA A 55 1.35 10.19 1.58
N SER A 56 1.55 9.51 0.46
CA SER A 56 2.82 8.88 0.09
C SER A 56 3.64 9.79 -0.82
N GLY A 57 4.90 10.01 -0.45
CA GLY A 57 5.83 10.86 -1.18
C GLY A 57 7.26 10.73 -0.66
N GLY A 58 7.95 11.85 -0.52
CA GLY A 58 9.30 11.88 0.06
C GLY A 58 10.36 11.20 -0.80
N TYR A 59 10.13 11.06 -2.10
CA TYR A 59 11.08 10.44 -3.04
C TYR A 59 12.40 11.20 -3.13
N TYR A 60 13.46 10.47 -3.52
CA TYR A 60 14.78 11.04 -3.83
C TYR A 60 14.76 11.66 -5.22
N LEU A 61 14.62 12.97 -5.28
CA LEU A 61 14.65 13.73 -6.51
C LEU A 61 15.92 14.59 -6.55
N GLU A 62 16.43 14.84 -7.74
CA GLU A 62 17.58 15.72 -7.92
C GLU A 62 17.33 17.11 -7.31
N GLY A 63 18.29 17.58 -6.52
CA GLY A 63 18.18 18.87 -5.82
C GLY A 63 17.13 18.93 -4.69
N LYS A 64 16.58 17.79 -4.25
CA LYS A 64 15.64 17.73 -3.13
C LYS A 64 16.39 17.64 -1.80
N THR A 65 16.55 18.79 -1.17
CA THR A 65 17.18 18.93 0.15
C THR A 65 16.24 18.50 1.28
N PRO A 66 16.73 18.24 2.52
CA PRO A 66 15.87 18.00 3.68
C PRO A 66 14.82 19.12 3.90
N ALA A 67 15.18 20.39 3.68
CA ALA A 67 14.25 21.50 3.78
C ALA A 67 13.12 21.46 2.73
N LYS A 68 13.41 21.04 1.49
CA LYS A 68 12.39 20.84 0.45
C LYS A 68 11.49 19.65 0.79
N LEU A 69 12.05 18.56 1.32
CA LEU A 69 11.30 17.42 1.83
C LEU A 69 10.36 17.84 2.96
N GLY A 70 10.83 18.61 3.94
CA GLY A 70 9.96 19.13 5.01
C GLY A 70 8.78 19.93 4.46
N LYS A 71 9.01 20.83 3.48
CA LYS A 71 7.92 21.60 2.83
C LYS A 71 6.92 20.71 2.11
N GLU A 72 7.36 19.61 1.47
CA GLU A 72 6.47 18.63 0.85
C GLU A 72 5.60 17.97 1.91
N MET A 73 6.19 17.45 2.99
CA MET A 73 5.45 16.80 4.08
C MET A 73 4.46 17.78 4.74
N GLU A 74 4.87 19.02 5.00
CA GLU A 74 3.99 20.08 5.50
C GLU A 74 2.80 20.34 4.57
N SER A 75 3.02 20.28 3.25
CA SER A 75 1.94 20.47 2.27
C SER A 75 0.86 19.41 2.36
N TYR A 76 1.21 18.17 2.71
CA TYR A 76 0.26 17.09 2.94
C TYR A 76 -0.56 17.31 4.21
N VAL A 77 0.08 17.76 5.27
CA VAL A 77 -0.63 18.12 6.53
C VAL A 77 -1.61 19.26 6.30
N LYS A 78 -1.24 20.29 5.53
CA LYS A 78 -2.14 21.40 5.16
C LYS A 78 -3.36 20.94 4.35
N GLN A 79 -3.27 19.83 3.66
CA GLN A 79 -4.39 19.18 2.95
C GLN A 79 -5.24 18.28 3.87
N GLY A 80 -4.87 18.17 5.15
CA GLY A 80 -5.62 17.46 6.19
C GLY A 80 -5.16 16.02 6.45
N PHE A 81 -4.11 15.54 5.79
CA PHE A 81 -3.59 14.20 6.07
C PHE A 81 -3.05 14.09 7.50
N LYS A 82 -3.42 13.01 8.18
CA LYS A 82 -2.99 12.67 9.55
C LYS A 82 -1.86 11.65 9.57
N ALA A 83 -1.48 11.15 8.41
CA ALA A 83 -0.33 10.27 8.23
C ALA A 83 0.36 10.61 6.91
N VAL A 84 1.70 10.56 6.90
CA VAL A 84 2.52 10.83 5.71
C VAL A 84 3.64 9.80 5.62
N LYS A 85 4.00 9.42 4.39
CA LYS A 85 5.08 8.46 4.11
C LYS A 85 6.22 9.13 3.35
N MET A 86 7.47 8.82 3.72
CA MET A 86 8.67 9.22 3.00
C MET A 86 9.61 8.04 2.79
N LYS A 87 10.44 8.12 1.75
CA LYS A 87 11.45 7.11 1.43
C LYS A 87 12.72 7.32 2.25
N VAL A 88 13.32 6.21 2.70
CA VAL A 88 14.59 6.14 3.44
C VAL A 88 15.48 5.01 2.92
N GLY A 89 16.73 4.91 3.38
CA GLY A 89 17.61 3.77 3.13
C GLY A 89 18.56 3.91 1.93
N ARG A 90 18.49 5.01 1.16
CA ARG A 90 19.34 5.23 -0.01
C ARG A 90 20.63 6.00 0.31
N LEU A 91 20.61 6.85 1.32
CA LEU A 91 21.72 7.71 1.74
C LEU A 91 22.40 7.12 2.97
N SER A 92 23.48 7.73 3.46
CA SER A 92 24.12 7.33 4.70
C SER A 92 23.18 7.48 5.92
N PRO A 93 23.40 6.76 7.01
CA PRO A 93 22.55 6.85 8.21
C PRO A 93 22.37 8.28 8.74
N ARG A 94 23.43 9.10 8.67
CA ARG A 94 23.36 10.49 9.10
C ARG A 94 22.54 11.37 8.17
N GLU A 95 22.69 11.21 6.86
CA GLU A 95 21.90 11.96 5.88
C GLU A 95 20.42 11.58 5.93
N GLU A 96 20.09 10.31 6.15
CA GLU A 96 18.71 9.87 6.33
C GLU A 96 18.12 10.40 7.63
N GLU A 97 18.88 10.44 8.72
CA GLU A 97 18.46 11.06 9.97
C GLU A 97 18.10 12.54 9.76
N GLU A 98 18.93 13.31 9.04
CA GLU A 98 18.65 14.71 8.71
C GLU A 98 17.33 14.87 7.93
N ARG A 99 17.03 13.94 7.01
CA ARG A 99 15.78 13.91 6.25
C ARG A 99 14.57 13.59 7.13
N VAL A 100 14.68 12.55 7.96
CA VAL A 100 13.60 12.14 8.89
C VAL A 100 13.33 13.25 9.89
N ARG A 101 14.36 13.88 10.45
CA ARG A 101 14.26 15.04 11.33
C ARG A 101 13.52 16.20 10.67
N ALA A 102 13.90 16.55 9.43
CA ALA A 102 13.24 17.63 8.70
C ALA A 102 11.76 17.35 8.43
N ALA A 103 11.41 16.10 8.11
CA ALA A 103 10.03 15.67 7.93
C ALA A 103 9.26 15.76 9.26
N ARG A 104 9.79 15.22 10.37
CA ARG A 104 9.13 15.25 11.68
C ARG A 104 8.87 16.68 12.15
N ILE A 105 9.86 17.56 12.06
CA ILE A 105 9.70 18.98 12.43
C ILE A 105 8.60 19.64 11.59
N ALA A 106 8.51 19.33 10.31
CA ALA A 106 7.55 19.94 9.41
C ALA A 106 6.10 19.46 9.62
N VAL A 107 5.91 18.19 10.00
CA VAL A 107 4.56 17.63 10.21
C VAL A 107 4.05 17.79 11.64
N GLY A 108 4.94 18.02 12.62
CA GLY A 108 4.60 18.06 14.04
C GLY A 108 4.38 16.67 14.64
N ASP A 109 4.13 16.62 15.96
CA ASP A 109 4.08 15.35 16.71
C ASP A 109 2.73 14.60 16.56
N ASP A 110 1.66 15.32 16.21
CA ASP A 110 0.32 14.74 16.08
C ASP A 110 0.09 13.99 14.77
N VAL A 111 1.01 14.09 13.80
CA VAL A 111 0.91 13.43 12.50
C VAL A 111 1.77 12.17 12.51
N LEU A 112 1.21 11.06 12.06
CA LEU A 112 1.94 9.81 11.90
C LEU A 112 2.95 9.94 10.76
N LEU A 113 4.23 9.87 11.07
CA LEU A 113 5.32 9.80 10.10
C LEU A 113 5.64 8.34 9.84
N THR A 114 5.60 7.92 8.60
CA THR A 114 5.95 6.56 8.19
C THR A 114 7.14 6.58 7.24
N LEU A 115 7.98 5.57 7.36
CA LEU A 115 9.23 5.45 6.64
C LEU A 115 9.19 4.21 5.75
N ASP A 116 9.74 4.30 4.54
CA ASP A 116 9.78 3.20 3.58
C ASP A 116 11.20 3.03 3.03
N ALA A 117 11.81 1.90 3.36
CA ALA A 117 13.18 1.58 2.98
C ALA A 117 13.28 0.83 1.63
N ASN A 118 12.15 0.39 1.04
CA ASN A 118 12.14 -0.34 -0.24
C ASN A 118 13.24 -1.41 -0.33
N ASN A 119 13.31 -2.30 0.67
CA ASN A 119 14.25 -3.42 0.74
C ASN A 119 15.73 -3.00 0.77
N ALA A 120 16.07 -1.83 1.34
CA ALA A 120 17.41 -1.25 1.23
C ALA A 120 18.49 -2.04 1.96
N TRP A 121 18.15 -2.67 3.08
CA TRP A 121 19.17 -3.25 3.95
C TRP A 121 19.32 -4.74 3.73
N ARG A 122 20.57 -5.24 3.90
CA ARG A 122 20.92 -6.64 3.63
C ARG A 122 21.14 -7.47 4.89
N ASP A 123 21.32 -6.81 6.03
CA ASP A 123 21.61 -7.44 7.30
C ASP A 123 21.06 -6.61 8.45
N LEU A 124 20.88 -7.26 9.59
CA LEU A 124 20.33 -6.66 10.81
C LEU A 124 21.21 -5.56 11.42
N PRO A 125 22.55 -5.70 11.52
CA PRO A 125 23.41 -4.62 12.04
C PRO A 125 23.26 -3.32 11.27
N THR A 126 23.26 -3.38 9.93
CA THR A 126 23.05 -2.22 9.06
C THR A 126 21.66 -1.59 9.33
N ALA A 127 20.59 -2.38 9.33
CA ALA A 127 19.26 -1.87 9.63
C ALA A 127 19.19 -1.15 10.99
N LEU A 128 19.78 -1.77 12.03
CA LEU A 128 19.78 -1.18 13.37
C LEU A 128 20.56 0.13 13.47
N GLU A 129 21.56 0.35 12.63
CA GLU A 129 22.28 1.63 12.60
C GLU A 129 21.36 2.78 12.15
N TYR A 130 20.48 2.54 11.17
CA TYR A 130 19.48 3.51 10.73
C TYR A 130 18.34 3.65 11.76
N ILE A 131 17.78 2.52 12.18
CA ILE A 131 16.60 2.48 13.06
C ILE A 131 16.85 3.23 14.37
N ARG A 132 18.00 3.03 15.03
CA ARG A 132 18.36 3.73 16.28
C ARG A 132 18.37 5.25 16.13
N ARG A 133 18.72 5.76 14.94
CA ARG A 133 18.69 7.20 14.63
C ARG A 133 17.27 7.70 14.36
N PHE A 134 16.39 6.82 13.84
CA PHE A 134 15.02 7.20 13.53
C PHE A 134 14.12 7.16 14.77
N GLU A 135 14.41 6.35 15.76
CA GLU A 135 13.59 6.19 16.97
C GLU A 135 13.34 7.52 17.70
N ASP A 136 14.29 8.44 17.72
CA ASP A 136 14.16 9.77 18.33
C ASP A 136 13.08 10.64 17.66
N TYR A 137 12.68 10.30 16.44
CA TYR A 137 11.65 11.00 15.66
C TYR A 137 10.29 10.30 15.67
N ASN A 138 10.15 9.22 16.47
CA ASN A 138 8.92 8.47 16.68
C ASN A 138 8.15 8.16 15.38
N PRO A 139 8.76 7.49 14.37
CA PRO A 139 8.02 7.05 13.19
C PRO A 139 7.04 5.95 13.55
N TYR A 140 5.87 5.96 12.91
CA TYR A 140 4.81 5.00 13.16
C TYR A 140 5.15 3.61 12.62
N TRP A 141 5.79 3.53 11.44
CA TRP A 141 6.37 2.28 10.93
C TRP A 141 7.64 2.50 10.11
N ILE A 142 8.39 1.41 9.98
CA ILE A 142 9.42 1.20 8.95
C ILE A 142 8.93 0.12 8.00
N GLU A 143 8.78 0.48 6.71
CA GLU A 143 8.27 -0.36 5.64
C GLU A 143 9.44 -1.01 4.89
N GLU A 144 9.28 -2.30 4.57
CA GLU A 144 10.23 -3.09 3.78
C GLU A 144 11.72 -2.86 4.13
N PRO A 145 12.12 -3.05 5.40
CA PRO A 145 13.52 -2.88 5.77
C PRO A 145 14.46 -3.83 5.04
N PHE A 146 13.99 -5.04 4.73
CA PHE A 146 14.76 -6.10 4.06
C PHE A 146 14.01 -6.67 2.85
N SER A 147 14.71 -7.52 2.05
CA SER A 147 14.06 -8.35 1.02
C SER A 147 12.88 -9.13 1.62
N PRO A 148 11.76 -9.26 0.89
CA PRO A 148 10.61 -10.06 1.36
C PRO A 148 10.98 -11.51 1.68
N ASP A 149 12.05 -12.05 1.10
CA ASP A 149 12.52 -13.41 1.40
C ASP A 149 13.14 -13.55 2.80
N ALA A 150 13.55 -12.45 3.43
CA ALA A 150 14.26 -12.44 4.71
C ALA A 150 13.29 -12.27 5.91
N ILE A 151 12.31 -13.16 6.05
CA ILE A 151 11.31 -13.11 7.16
C ILE A 151 11.99 -13.12 8.52
N ASP A 152 13.05 -13.88 8.69
CA ASP A 152 13.83 -13.98 9.90
C ASP A 152 14.47 -12.64 10.30
N LEU A 153 14.96 -11.86 9.33
CA LEU A 153 15.49 -10.52 9.59
C LEU A 153 14.39 -9.52 9.97
N HIS A 154 13.21 -9.60 9.34
CA HIS A 154 12.04 -8.80 9.75
C HIS A 154 11.66 -9.10 11.19
N ALA A 155 11.55 -10.38 11.57
CA ALA A 155 11.24 -10.81 12.92
C ALA A 155 12.31 -10.37 13.93
N ALA A 156 13.60 -10.51 13.56
CA ALA A 156 14.72 -10.10 14.41
C ALA A 156 14.76 -8.58 14.62
N LEU A 157 14.40 -7.78 13.62
CA LEU A 157 14.29 -6.33 13.75
C LEU A 157 13.10 -5.94 14.63
N ALA A 158 11.92 -6.52 14.39
CA ALA A 158 10.71 -6.25 15.15
C ALA A 158 10.89 -6.45 16.67
N GLN A 159 11.77 -7.39 17.08
CA GLN A 159 12.11 -7.62 18.50
C GLN A 159 13.10 -6.59 19.08
N ARG A 160 13.69 -5.70 18.27
CA ARG A 160 14.80 -4.81 18.68
C ARG A 160 14.53 -3.33 18.45
N THR A 161 13.33 -3.00 18.02
CA THR A 161 12.89 -1.61 17.83
C THR A 161 11.49 -1.41 18.36
N THR A 162 11.18 -0.16 18.71
CA THR A 162 9.81 0.28 19.05
C THR A 162 9.02 0.70 17.82
N ILE A 163 9.67 0.84 16.65
CA ILE A 163 9.03 1.19 15.39
C ILE A 163 8.34 -0.05 14.83
N ASN A 164 7.06 0.05 14.49
CA ASN A 164 6.33 -1.05 13.87
C ASN A 164 6.99 -1.44 12.54
N VAL A 165 7.26 -2.72 12.33
CA VAL A 165 7.69 -3.22 11.02
C VAL A 165 6.45 -3.41 10.15
N ALA A 166 6.47 -2.80 8.96
CA ALA A 166 5.42 -2.93 7.93
C ALA A 166 6.00 -3.58 6.68
N THR A 167 5.29 -4.55 6.09
CA THR A 167 5.73 -5.23 4.86
C THR A 167 4.60 -6.04 4.25
N GLY A 168 4.82 -6.61 3.06
CA GLY A 168 3.90 -7.54 2.43
C GLY A 168 3.39 -7.11 1.06
N GLU A 169 3.78 -5.97 0.52
CA GLU A 169 3.34 -5.47 -0.78
C GLU A 169 3.74 -6.38 -1.96
N MET A 170 4.85 -7.09 -1.82
CA MET A 170 5.36 -8.02 -2.82
C MET A 170 4.89 -9.45 -2.61
N GLU A 171 4.23 -9.75 -1.49
CA GLU A 171 3.85 -11.10 -1.11
C GLU A 171 2.57 -11.57 -1.81
N ALA A 172 2.52 -12.87 -2.10
CA ALA A 172 1.39 -13.49 -2.76
C ALA A 172 0.93 -14.76 -2.02
N GLY A 173 -0.40 -14.89 -1.92
CA GLY A 173 -1.04 -16.02 -1.25
C GLY A 173 -0.96 -15.98 0.28
N ARG A 174 -2.07 -16.34 0.93
CA ARG A 174 -2.21 -16.32 2.40
C ARG A 174 -1.13 -17.09 3.17
N TRP A 175 -0.50 -18.07 2.55
CA TRP A 175 0.51 -18.89 3.22
C TRP A 175 1.75 -18.10 3.58
N ARG A 176 2.19 -17.20 2.68
CA ARG A 176 3.35 -16.35 2.91
C ARG A 176 3.06 -15.30 3.98
N PHE A 177 1.86 -14.72 3.96
CA PHE A 177 1.41 -13.79 5.02
C PHE A 177 1.29 -14.49 6.37
N ARG A 178 0.82 -15.75 6.41
CA ARG A 178 0.83 -16.55 7.64
C ARG A 178 2.25 -16.71 8.19
N GLU A 179 3.21 -17.11 7.37
CA GLU A 179 4.62 -17.25 7.78
C GLU A 179 5.16 -15.96 8.38
N LEU A 180 4.89 -14.82 7.75
CA LEU A 180 5.31 -13.51 8.20
C LEU A 180 4.70 -13.12 9.55
N ILE A 181 3.41 -13.35 9.73
CA ILE A 181 2.67 -13.09 10.97
C ILE A 181 3.17 -14.01 12.10
N GLU A 182 3.28 -15.31 11.84
CA GLU A 182 3.69 -16.30 12.85
C GLU A 182 5.14 -16.12 13.30
N ALA A 183 6.01 -15.62 12.42
CA ALA A 183 7.37 -15.23 12.78
C ALA A 183 7.44 -13.94 13.62
N GLY A 184 6.34 -13.16 13.70
CA GLY A 184 6.35 -11.84 14.32
C GLY A 184 7.12 -10.80 13.49
N GLY A 185 7.21 -11.01 12.18
CA GLY A 185 7.98 -10.17 11.27
C GLY A 185 7.25 -8.90 10.79
N ALA A 186 5.97 -8.75 11.10
CA ALA A 186 5.19 -7.57 10.74
C ALA A 186 4.13 -7.25 11.79
N ALA A 187 4.07 -6.00 12.23
CA ALA A 187 2.96 -5.42 12.99
C ALA A 187 1.88 -4.87 12.05
N ILE A 188 2.27 -4.53 10.84
CA ILE A 188 1.40 -3.96 9.81
C ILE A 188 1.63 -4.72 8.49
N LEU A 189 0.56 -5.28 7.94
CA LEU A 189 0.59 -5.90 6.62
C LEU A 189 0.20 -4.89 5.53
N GLN A 190 1.01 -4.85 4.49
CA GLN A 190 0.77 -4.00 3.32
C GLN A 190 0.33 -4.83 2.11
N SER A 191 -0.52 -5.83 2.36
CA SER A 191 -1.04 -6.70 1.31
C SER A 191 -1.71 -5.89 0.21
N ASP A 192 -1.32 -6.14 -1.04
CA ASP A 192 -1.88 -5.50 -2.22
C ASP A 192 -2.82 -6.48 -2.94
N ALA A 193 -4.10 -6.15 -3.07
CA ALA A 193 -5.08 -7.00 -3.73
C ALA A 193 -4.79 -7.21 -5.21
N ALA A 194 -4.02 -6.32 -5.86
CA ALA A 194 -3.56 -6.51 -7.23
C ALA A 194 -2.35 -7.48 -7.35
N VAL A 195 -1.77 -7.90 -6.21
CA VAL A 195 -0.56 -8.74 -6.12
C VAL A 195 -0.83 -10.06 -5.41
N CYS A 196 -1.56 -10.02 -4.29
CA CYS A 196 -1.66 -11.15 -3.36
C CYS A 196 -2.56 -12.30 -3.81
N GLY A 197 -3.35 -12.13 -4.88
CA GLY A 197 -4.32 -13.13 -5.38
C GLY A 197 -5.76 -12.61 -5.44
N GLY A 198 -5.93 -11.29 -5.48
CA GLY A 198 -7.23 -10.64 -5.62
C GLY A 198 -7.95 -10.34 -4.31
N ILE A 199 -9.15 -9.83 -4.42
CA ILE A 199 -10.01 -9.47 -3.28
C ILE A 199 -10.33 -10.68 -2.41
N THR A 200 -10.57 -11.84 -3.04
CA THR A 200 -10.85 -13.08 -2.31
C THR A 200 -9.70 -13.47 -1.38
N GLU A 201 -8.48 -13.39 -1.87
CA GLU A 201 -7.30 -13.75 -1.07
C GLU A 201 -6.98 -12.67 -0.04
N TRP A 202 -7.11 -11.39 -0.40
CA TRP A 202 -6.94 -10.25 0.50
C TRP A 202 -7.86 -10.34 1.73
N ARG A 203 -9.13 -10.72 1.54
CA ARG A 203 -10.09 -10.95 2.65
C ARG A 203 -9.64 -12.05 3.60
N ARG A 204 -9.08 -13.15 3.07
CA ARG A 204 -8.56 -14.26 3.87
C ARG A 204 -7.32 -13.86 4.67
N ILE A 205 -6.42 -13.11 4.03
CA ILE A 205 -5.23 -12.56 4.67
C ILE A 205 -5.64 -11.62 5.82
N SER A 206 -6.55 -10.69 5.55
CA SER A 206 -7.01 -9.72 6.54
C SER A 206 -7.72 -10.37 7.72
N ALA A 207 -8.56 -11.39 7.49
CA ALA A 207 -9.22 -12.13 8.55
C ALA A 207 -8.24 -12.91 9.43
N TYR A 208 -7.18 -13.48 8.84
CA TYR A 208 -6.13 -14.14 9.62
C TYR A 208 -5.31 -13.13 10.43
N ALA A 209 -4.96 -11.99 9.82
CA ALA A 209 -4.27 -10.88 10.49
C ALA A 209 -5.08 -10.35 11.68
N ASP A 210 -6.40 -10.20 11.55
CA ASP A 210 -7.31 -9.77 12.62
C ASP A 210 -7.25 -10.71 13.82
N CYS A 211 -7.31 -12.02 13.60
CA CYS A 211 -7.19 -13.04 14.66
C CYS A 211 -5.84 -12.96 15.42
N LYS A 212 -4.82 -12.35 14.83
CA LYS A 212 -3.47 -12.20 15.39
C LYS A 212 -3.17 -10.78 15.89
N GLY A 213 -4.16 -9.87 15.83
CA GLY A 213 -3.98 -8.47 16.23
C GLY A 213 -3.09 -7.66 15.30
N VAL A 214 -2.95 -8.08 14.03
CA VAL A 214 -2.13 -7.41 13.03
C VAL A 214 -2.99 -6.47 12.19
N THR A 215 -2.54 -5.22 12.05
CA THR A 215 -3.22 -4.19 11.26
C THR A 215 -2.92 -4.36 9.77
N VAL A 216 -3.89 -4.00 8.90
CA VAL A 216 -3.71 -3.99 7.45
C VAL A 216 -3.76 -2.56 6.92
N CYS A 217 -2.74 -2.18 6.13
CA CYS A 217 -2.67 -0.90 5.43
C CYS A 217 -2.18 -1.20 4.01
N PRO A 218 -3.08 -1.44 3.02
CA PRO A 218 -2.68 -1.92 1.71
C PRO A 218 -1.77 -0.96 0.96
N HIS A 219 -0.88 -1.54 0.16
CA HIS A 219 0.02 -0.83 -0.73
C HIS A 219 -0.72 -0.32 -1.97
N TRP A 220 -0.41 0.90 -2.40
CA TRP A 220 -0.76 1.47 -3.71
C TRP A 220 -2.27 1.39 -4.06
N MET A 221 -2.63 1.38 -5.31
CA MET A 221 -3.95 1.17 -5.95
C MET A 221 -5.15 1.65 -5.11
N HIS A 222 -5.11 2.93 -4.65
CA HIS A 222 -6.12 3.46 -3.72
C HIS A 222 -7.56 3.30 -4.20
N ASP A 223 -7.83 3.39 -5.51
CA ASP A 223 -9.18 3.20 -6.06
C ASP A 223 -9.69 1.75 -5.90
N LEU A 224 -8.76 0.76 -5.89
CA LEU A 224 -9.06 -0.63 -5.57
C LEU A 224 -9.18 -0.85 -4.06
N HIS A 225 -8.26 -0.27 -3.28
CA HIS A 225 -8.13 -0.59 -1.87
C HIS A 225 -9.08 0.19 -0.94
N ALA A 226 -9.56 1.37 -1.32
CA ALA A 226 -10.47 2.15 -0.49
C ALA A 226 -11.76 1.37 -0.12
N PRO A 227 -12.47 0.70 -1.06
CA PRO A 227 -13.61 -0.14 -0.71
C PRO A 227 -13.25 -1.36 0.15
N LEU A 228 -12.03 -1.90 0.04
CA LEU A 228 -11.57 -3.03 0.84
C LEU A 228 -11.28 -2.59 2.28
N VAL A 229 -10.60 -1.46 2.46
CA VAL A 229 -10.34 -0.89 3.79
C VAL A 229 -11.64 -0.55 4.49
N ALA A 230 -12.62 0.04 3.78
CA ALA A 230 -13.94 0.34 4.34
C ALA A 230 -14.68 -0.91 4.86
N ALA A 231 -14.43 -2.07 4.26
CA ALA A 231 -15.11 -3.32 4.60
C ALA A 231 -14.26 -4.26 5.50
N THR A 232 -13.14 -3.79 6.05
CA THR A 232 -12.20 -4.62 6.81
C THR A 232 -11.92 -4.02 8.19
N PRO A 233 -12.35 -4.67 9.29
CA PRO A 233 -12.30 -4.11 10.64
C PRO A 233 -10.88 -3.76 11.12
N ASN A 234 -9.87 -4.57 10.78
CA ASN A 234 -8.48 -4.35 11.16
C ASN A 234 -7.67 -3.57 10.11
N ALA A 235 -8.30 -3.03 9.07
CA ALA A 235 -7.64 -2.11 8.14
C ALA A 235 -7.71 -0.67 8.66
N ARG A 236 -6.62 0.10 8.46
CA ARG A 236 -6.51 1.44 9.05
C ARG A 236 -6.44 2.56 8.03
N PHE A 237 -5.57 2.46 7.04
CA PHE A 237 -5.30 3.51 6.07
C PHE A 237 -5.25 2.97 4.65
N VAL A 238 -5.52 3.86 3.69
CA VAL A 238 -5.23 3.63 2.27
C VAL A 238 -4.02 4.48 1.88
N GLU A 239 -3.11 3.94 1.09
CA GLU A 239 -2.01 4.71 0.51
C GLU A 239 -2.52 5.64 -0.59
N PHE A 240 -2.21 6.93 -0.51
CA PHE A 240 -2.63 7.91 -1.50
C PHE A 240 -1.45 8.72 -2.03
N PHE A 241 -1.37 8.82 -3.35
CA PHE A 241 -0.34 9.57 -4.06
C PHE A 241 -0.95 10.85 -4.62
N LEU A 242 -0.39 11.99 -4.20
CA LEU A 242 -0.83 13.31 -4.66
C LEU A 242 -0.15 13.72 -5.96
N ASP A 243 1.03 13.17 -6.24
CA ASP A 243 1.84 13.50 -7.41
C ASP A 243 1.65 12.48 -8.55
N ASP A 244 0.82 12.84 -9.53
CA ASP A 244 0.57 12.04 -10.73
C ASP A 244 1.82 11.93 -11.66
N GLN A 245 2.87 12.72 -11.44
CA GLN A 245 4.12 12.59 -12.19
C GLN A 245 4.94 11.39 -11.72
N VAL A 246 4.80 11.00 -10.45
CA VAL A 246 5.44 9.81 -9.91
C VAL A 246 4.63 8.56 -10.27
N LEU A 247 3.30 8.62 -10.10
CA LEU A 247 2.39 7.51 -10.40
C LEU A 247 1.18 8.03 -11.17
N ASN A 248 1.02 7.59 -12.41
CA ASN A 248 0.03 8.11 -13.34
C ASN A 248 -1.10 7.13 -13.70
N PHE A 249 -1.21 5.99 -13.00
CA PHE A 249 -2.27 4.99 -13.26
C PHE A 249 -3.69 5.57 -13.14
N ARG A 250 -3.88 6.58 -12.30
CA ARG A 250 -5.13 7.33 -12.16
C ARG A 250 -5.62 7.95 -13.47
N ASN A 251 -4.71 8.26 -14.39
CA ASN A 251 -5.06 8.80 -15.71
C ASN A 251 -5.76 7.78 -16.61
N LEU A 252 -5.79 6.49 -16.24
CA LEU A 252 -6.44 5.43 -17.01
C LEU A 252 -7.93 5.26 -16.68
N ILE A 253 -8.42 5.92 -15.62
CA ILE A 253 -9.81 5.79 -15.17
C ILE A 253 -10.57 7.10 -15.33
N ASN A 254 -11.87 7.00 -15.63
CA ASN A 254 -12.74 8.14 -15.92
C ASN A 254 -13.16 8.91 -14.67
N LYS A 255 -13.12 8.28 -13.49
CA LYS A 255 -13.58 8.85 -12.23
C LYS A 255 -12.66 8.42 -11.10
N GLN A 256 -11.88 9.33 -10.60
CA GLN A 256 -10.97 9.12 -9.48
C GLN A 256 -11.66 9.37 -8.15
N LEU A 257 -11.18 8.73 -7.08
CA LEU A 257 -11.60 9.06 -5.72
C LEU A 257 -11.19 10.50 -5.38
N ALA A 258 -12.15 11.25 -4.87
CA ALA A 258 -11.86 12.54 -4.27
C ALA A 258 -11.28 12.34 -2.87
N PHE A 259 -10.47 13.30 -2.41
CA PHE A 259 -10.07 13.33 -1.00
C PHE A 259 -10.55 14.62 -0.34
N LYS A 260 -10.79 14.54 0.98
CA LYS A 260 -11.20 15.69 1.79
C LYS A 260 -10.66 15.50 3.20
N ASN A 261 -9.86 16.47 3.66
CA ASN A 261 -9.29 16.45 5.01
C ASN A 261 -8.51 15.16 5.34
N GLY A 262 -7.77 14.62 4.37
CA GLY A 262 -6.98 13.40 4.54
C GLY A 262 -7.75 12.09 4.38
N ASP A 263 -9.06 12.14 4.12
CA ASP A 263 -9.88 10.96 3.85
C ASP A 263 -10.18 10.83 2.35
N LEU A 264 -10.22 9.60 1.84
CA LEU A 264 -10.76 9.29 0.52
C LEU A 264 -12.27 9.11 0.58
N ILE A 265 -12.96 9.75 -0.36
CA ILE A 265 -14.42 9.71 -0.47
C ILE A 265 -14.82 8.52 -1.35
N LEU A 266 -15.54 7.58 -0.78
CA LEU A 266 -15.95 6.35 -1.46
C LEU A 266 -16.95 6.62 -2.58
N HIS A 267 -16.84 5.88 -3.67
CA HIS A 267 -17.83 5.91 -4.75
C HIS A 267 -19.17 5.33 -4.30
N LYS A 268 -20.25 5.98 -4.71
CA LYS A 268 -21.63 5.48 -4.51
C LYS A 268 -22.16 4.69 -5.71
N THR A 269 -21.39 4.63 -6.79
CA THR A 269 -21.71 3.85 -8.00
C THR A 269 -21.44 2.37 -7.78
N PRO A 270 -22.24 1.45 -8.40
CA PRO A 270 -22.02 0.01 -8.28
C PRO A 270 -20.62 -0.45 -8.69
N GLY A 271 -20.14 -1.52 -8.05
CA GLY A 271 -18.82 -2.07 -8.29
C GLY A 271 -17.71 -1.22 -7.67
N LEU A 272 -16.56 -1.15 -8.33
CA LEU A 272 -15.41 -0.31 -7.96
C LEU A 272 -15.72 1.20 -8.11
N GLY A 273 -16.77 1.54 -8.86
CA GLY A 273 -17.23 2.91 -8.99
C GLY A 273 -16.55 3.74 -10.08
N PHE A 274 -15.69 3.15 -10.87
CA PHE A 274 -15.02 3.76 -12.02
C PHE A 274 -15.08 2.85 -13.26
N GLU A 275 -14.77 3.43 -14.42
CA GLU A 275 -14.52 2.74 -15.67
C GLU A 275 -13.14 3.13 -16.20
N PHE A 276 -12.55 2.28 -17.03
CA PHE A 276 -11.36 2.67 -17.78
C PHE A 276 -11.71 3.70 -18.85
N ASP A 277 -10.90 4.75 -18.97
CA ASP A 277 -10.96 5.69 -20.09
C ASP A 277 -10.28 5.04 -21.30
N GLU A 278 -11.06 4.58 -22.27
CA GLU A 278 -10.54 3.91 -23.46
C GLU A 278 -9.53 4.74 -24.24
N LYS A 279 -9.71 6.07 -24.30
CA LYS A 279 -8.77 6.97 -25.00
C LYS A 279 -7.44 7.04 -24.25
N ALA A 280 -7.48 7.12 -22.92
CA ALA A 280 -6.29 7.10 -22.10
C ALA A 280 -5.59 5.75 -22.20
N VAL A 281 -6.33 4.64 -22.12
CA VAL A 281 -5.76 3.29 -22.28
C VAL A 281 -5.08 3.15 -23.64
N GLN A 282 -5.72 3.57 -24.74
CA GLN A 282 -5.13 3.56 -26.08
C GLN A 282 -3.87 4.44 -26.18
N LYS A 283 -3.89 5.63 -25.55
CA LYS A 283 -2.74 6.56 -25.53
C LYS A 283 -1.51 5.94 -24.89
N TYR A 284 -1.68 5.19 -23.81
CA TYR A 284 -0.60 4.60 -23.04
C TYR A 284 -0.30 3.14 -23.43
N ALA A 285 -1.19 2.47 -24.16
CA ALA A 285 -0.95 1.13 -24.66
C ALA A 285 0.17 1.11 -25.70
N GLY A 286 1.10 0.17 -25.58
CA GLY A 286 2.11 -0.07 -26.62
C GLY A 286 1.43 -0.48 -27.95
N LYS A 287 1.98 0.00 -29.08
CA LYS A 287 1.43 -0.16 -30.44
C LYS A 287 1.07 -1.59 -30.86
N SER A 288 1.47 -2.63 -30.15
CA SER A 288 1.26 -4.04 -30.51
C SER A 288 0.19 -4.78 -29.71
N ALA A 289 -0.25 -4.25 -28.56
CA ALA A 289 -1.09 -5.02 -27.63
C ALA A 289 -2.60 -4.85 -27.86
N TRP A 290 -3.05 -3.65 -28.15
CA TRP A 290 -4.50 -3.33 -28.20
C TRP A 290 -5.19 -3.73 -29.51
N SER A 291 -4.51 -3.66 -30.65
CA SER A 291 -5.09 -3.98 -31.95
C SER A 291 -5.48 -5.46 -32.15
N LYS A 292 -5.08 -6.35 -31.21
CA LYS A 292 -5.39 -7.78 -31.24
C LYS A 292 -6.58 -8.18 -30.38
N ILE A 293 -7.01 -7.31 -29.46
CA ILE A 293 -8.09 -7.62 -28.49
C ILE A 293 -9.46 -7.15 -29.01
N THR A 294 -9.49 -6.17 -29.90
CA THR A 294 -10.71 -5.57 -30.43
C THR A 294 -11.15 -6.16 -31.84
N LYS A 295 -10.55 -7.27 -32.27
CA LYS A 295 -10.96 -8.09 -33.39
C LYS A 295 -11.44 -9.45 -32.90
#